data_e1deca5a1f0038b608ec255371fe518b
#
_entry.id   e1deca5a1f0038b608ec255371fe518b
#
_cell.length_a   1.000
_cell.length_b   1.000
_cell.length_c   1.000
_cell.angle_alpha   90.00
_cell.angle_beta   90.00
_cell.angle_gamma   90.00
#
_symmetry.space_group_name_H-M   'P 1'
#
loop_
_entity.id
_entity.type
_entity.pdbx_description
1 polymer ?
#
loop_
_entity_poly.entity_id
_entity_poly.type
_entity_poly.pdbx_seq_one_letter_code
_entity_poly.pdbx_strand_id
1 'polypeptide(L)'
;MTQARPLSLITGASAGIGAAFAHALAARGHNVVLTARRTDRLETLAAELRATHGIDATVLTNDLAEPHAVEQLCRALDERGLQVDWLINNAGYGVPGRFDENDWPVHADFLRVLITAPTELAWRLIGGMRQRGYGRIINVASLAGHVPGTAQHTLYAASKAYMIKFSQSLALENQALGVQVCALCPGFTRSEFHDVTGTRAMMNKLPDLMWQSAQAVVQEGIDAVERGEAVHVTGRVNRTIKALFKLMPDRLALKMSARQSKRYRAQDSST
;
A
#
# COMPACT_ATOMS: atom_id res chain seq x y z
N MET A 1 3.43 33.21 12.41
CA MET A 1 3.24 31.88 13.02
C MET A 1 3.71 30.87 11.99
N THR A 2 4.80 30.16 12.21
CA THR A 2 5.23 29.05 11.35
C THR A 2 4.15 27.98 11.43
N GLN A 3 3.51 27.69 10.31
CA GLN A 3 2.52 26.61 10.22
C GLN A 3 3.21 25.31 10.62
N ALA A 4 2.64 24.56 11.56
CA ALA A 4 3.20 23.27 11.98
C ALA A 4 3.33 22.35 10.76
N ARG A 5 4.46 21.65 10.65
CA ARG A 5 4.70 20.71 9.54
C ARG A 5 3.70 19.56 9.61
N PRO A 6 3.07 19.16 8.49
CA PRO A 6 2.19 18.01 8.48
C PRO A 6 2.92 16.74 8.91
N LEU A 7 2.24 15.83 9.62
CA LEU A 7 2.79 14.55 10.05
C LEU A 7 2.24 13.41 9.20
N SER A 8 3.15 12.59 8.65
CA SER A 8 2.81 11.44 7.83
C SER A 8 3.16 10.13 8.52
N LEU A 9 2.18 9.28 8.79
CA LEU A 9 2.38 7.89 9.23
C LEU A 9 2.48 6.96 8.02
N ILE A 10 3.58 6.21 7.90
CA ILE A 10 3.85 5.33 6.77
C ILE A 10 4.07 3.91 7.25
N THR A 11 3.17 2.99 6.88
CA THR A 11 3.32 1.57 7.18
C THR A 11 4.13 0.86 6.10
N GLY A 12 4.94 -0.14 6.50
CA GLY A 12 5.84 -0.83 5.58
C GLY A 12 6.96 0.08 5.04
N ALA A 13 7.41 1.06 5.84
CA ALA A 13 8.36 2.09 5.42
C ALA A 13 9.79 1.59 5.20
N SER A 14 10.13 0.35 5.57
CA SER A 14 11.50 -0.16 5.54
C SER A 14 12.04 -0.49 4.14
N ALA A 15 11.22 -0.41 3.07
CA ALA A 15 11.64 -0.67 1.68
C ALA A 15 10.60 -0.22 0.64
N GLY A 16 10.99 -0.24 -0.62
CA GLY A 16 10.12 -0.13 -1.79
C GLY A 16 9.26 1.12 -1.81
N ILE A 17 7.96 0.96 -2.04
CA ILE A 17 6.99 2.07 -2.14
C ILE A 17 6.89 2.84 -0.81
N GLY A 18 6.94 2.15 0.34
CA GLY A 18 6.89 2.79 1.66
C GLY A 18 8.07 3.72 1.92
N ALA A 19 9.29 3.28 1.63
CA ALA A 19 10.48 4.12 1.73
C ALA A 19 10.43 5.29 0.74
N ALA A 20 9.96 5.06 -0.49
CA ALA A 20 9.78 6.11 -1.48
C ALA A 20 8.75 7.17 -1.03
N PHE A 21 7.65 6.78 -0.35
CA PHE A 21 6.73 7.72 0.29
C PHE A 21 7.42 8.54 1.37
N ALA A 22 8.25 7.91 2.21
CA ALA A 22 8.98 8.61 3.26
C ALA A 22 9.89 9.71 2.68
N HIS A 23 10.66 9.40 1.65
CA HIS A 23 11.49 10.40 0.95
C HIS A 23 10.64 11.51 0.30
N ALA A 24 9.58 11.14 -0.42
CA ALA A 24 8.76 12.11 -1.14
C ALA A 24 8.01 13.08 -0.21
N LEU A 25 7.54 12.61 0.94
CA LEU A 25 6.85 13.44 1.93
C LEU A 25 7.83 14.27 2.76
N ALA A 26 8.99 13.72 3.14
CA ALA A 26 10.06 14.47 3.78
C ALA A 26 10.57 15.62 2.90
N ALA A 27 10.74 15.37 1.60
CA ALA A 27 11.14 16.42 0.64
C ALA A 27 10.08 17.54 0.50
N ARG A 28 8.83 17.28 0.86
CA ARG A 28 7.74 18.26 0.96
C ARG A 28 7.64 18.96 2.33
N GLY A 29 8.58 18.67 3.23
CA GLY A 29 8.64 19.26 4.56
C GLY A 29 7.74 18.60 5.60
N HIS A 30 7.21 17.41 5.34
CA HIS A 30 6.47 16.65 6.33
C HIS A 30 7.39 16.03 7.37
N ASN A 31 6.99 16.04 8.62
CA ASN A 31 7.52 15.12 9.61
C ASN A 31 6.97 13.71 9.32
N VAL A 32 7.73 12.65 9.65
CA VAL A 32 7.33 11.28 9.33
C VAL A 32 7.38 10.36 10.55
N VAL A 33 6.41 9.47 10.63
CA VAL A 33 6.44 8.28 11.50
C VAL A 33 6.59 7.07 10.59
N LEU A 34 7.69 6.35 10.78
CA LEU A 34 8.06 5.18 9.99
C LEU A 34 7.76 3.92 10.80
N THR A 35 6.90 3.05 10.28
CA THR A 35 6.61 1.79 10.95
C THR A 35 6.77 0.57 10.03
N ALA A 36 7.47 -0.43 10.51
CA ALA A 36 7.68 -1.75 9.93
C ALA A 36 8.36 -2.66 10.96
N ARG A 37 8.66 -3.91 10.58
CA ARG A 37 9.32 -4.91 11.43
C ARG A 37 10.84 -4.73 11.54
N ARG A 38 11.49 -4.19 10.50
CA ARG A 38 12.96 -4.08 10.40
C ARG A 38 13.45 -2.74 10.97
N THR A 39 13.73 -2.72 12.28
CA THR A 39 14.13 -1.52 13.01
C THR A 39 15.39 -0.86 12.44
N ASP A 40 16.40 -1.66 12.15
CA ASP A 40 17.68 -1.22 11.58
C ASP A 40 17.50 -0.39 10.31
N ARG A 41 16.65 -0.86 9.40
CA ARG A 41 16.33 -0.15 8.16
C ARG A 41 15.51 1.11 8.38
N LEU A 42 14.60 1.09 9.35
CA LEU A 42 13.82 2.28 9.70
C LEU A 42 14.70 3.36 10.30
N GLU A 43 15.63 3.01 11.20
CA GLU A 43 16.54 3.97 11.81
C GLU A 43 17.52 4.56 10.79
N THR A 44 18.04 3.73 9.87
CA THR A 44 18.88 4.20 8.77
C THR A 44 18.12 5.21 7.91
N LEU A 45 16.90 4.89 7.49
CA LEU A 45 16.05 5.78 6.70
C LEU A 45 15.71 7.07 7.48
N ALA A 46 15.37 6.95 8.76
CA ALA A 46 15.04 8.12 9.59
C ALA A 46 16.25 9.06 9.73
N ALA A 47 17.46 8.52 9.94
CA ALA A 47 18.68 9.30 10.03
C ALA A 47 18.97 10.06 8.70
N GLU A 48 18.82 9.36 7.57
CA GLU A 48 18.96 9.96 6.24
C GLU A 48 17.97 11.10 6.01
N LEU A 49 16.67 10.89 6.33
CA LEU A 49 15.62 11.89 6.12
C LEU A 49 15.82 13.13 7.01
N ARG A 50 16.25 12.94 8.27
CA ARG A 50 16.60 14.05 9.18
C ARG A 50 17.77 14.87 8.62
N ALA A 51 18.83 14.18 8.17
CA ALA A 51 20.03 14.84 7.65
C ALA A 51 19.75 15.59 6.35
N THR A 52 18.96 15.00 5.44
CA THR A 52 18.75 15.56 4.10
C THR A 52 17.69 16.67 4.09
N HIS A 53 16.61 16.53 4.88
CA HIS A 53 15.43 17.41 4.79
C HIS A 53 15.20 18.25 6.05
N GLY A 54 15.95 18.04 7.13
CA GLY A 54 15.79 18.77 8.39
C GLY A 54 14.39 18.63 8.99
N ILE A 55 13.77 17.46 8.84
CA ILE A 55 12.45 17.12 9.38
C ILE A 55 12.58 16.21 10.61
N ASP A 56 11.52 16.07 11.39
CA ASP A 56 11.45 15.04 12.40
C ASP A 56 11.03 13.70 11.79
N ALA A 57 11.81 12.66 12.06
CA ALA A 57 11.49 11.29 11.65
C ALA A 57 11.47 10.39 12.88
N THR A 58 10.32 9.88 13.23
CA THR A 58 10.12 8.98 14.39
C THR A 58 10.01 7.55 13.89
N VAL A 59 10.74 6.63 14.53
CA VAL A 59 10.62 5.19 14.27
C VAL A 59 9.74 4.56 15.33
N LEU A 60 8.71 3.84 14.89
CA LEU A 60 7.85 3.02 15.73
C LEU A 60 7.82 1.60 15.16
N THR A 61 8.75 0.75 15.62
CA THR A 61 8.80 -0.65 15.18
C THR A 61 7.53 -1.38 15.58
N ASN A 62 6.89 -2.02 14.60
CA ASN A 62 5.65 -2.73 14.84
C ASN A 62 5.46 -3.84 13.79
N ASP A 63 4.94 -4.99 14.20
CA ASP A 63 4.46 -6.03 13.28
C ASP A 63 2.94 -5.99 13.22
N LEU A 64 2.40 -5.53 12.10
CA LEU A 64 0.95 -5.43 11.89
C LEU A 64 0.24 -6.79 11.80
N ALA A 65 0.98 -7.91 11.82
CA ALA A 65 0.44 -9.25 11.97
C ALA A 65 0.08 -9.59 13.42
N GLU A 66 0.66 -8.90 14.41
CA GLU A 66 0.41 -9.16 15.82
C GLU A 66 -0.97 -8.65 16.26
N PRO A 67 -1.65 -9.35 17.16
CA PRO A 67 -2.82 -8.84 17.85
C PRO A 67 -2.52 -7.49 18.53
N HIS A 68 -3.49 -6.56 18.47
CA HIS A 68 -3.35 -5.22 19.08
C HIS A 68 -2.23 -4.31 18.51
N ALA A 69 -1.56 -4.72 17.43
CA ALA A 69 -0.47 -3.94 16.84
C ALA A 69 -0.90 -2.50 16.49
N VAL A 70 -2.07 -2.33 15.90
CA VAL A 70 -2.62 -1.01 15.56
C VAL A 70 -2.94 -0.20 16.81
N GLU A 71 -3.52 -0.83 17.83
CA GLU A 71 -3.81 -0.17 19.12
C GLU A 71 -2.52 0.34 19.77
N GLN A 72 -1.49 -0.50 19.82
CA GLN A 72 -0.17 -0.14 20.37
C GLN A 72 0.47 1.01 19.59
N LEU A 73 0.38 0.98 18.26
CA LEU A 73 0.91 2.05 17.40
C LEU A 73 0.18 3.37 17.67
N CYS A 74 -1.15 3.37 17.73
CA CYS A 74 -1.93 4.58 18.00
C CYS A 74 -1.66 5.11 19.42
N ARG A 75 -1.57 4.25 20.43
CA ARG A 75 -1.17 4.64 21.78
C ARG A 75 0.19 5.31 21.80
N ALA A 76 1.17 4.76 21.08
CA ALA A 76 2.51 5.33 21.01
C ALA A 76 2.53 6.70 20.29
N LEU A 77 1.61 6.96 19.36
CA LEU A 77 1.40 8.27 18.76
C LEU A 77 0.80 9.26 19.76
N ASP A 78 -0.24 8.84 20.49
CA ASP A 78 -0.95 9.68 21.47
C ASP A 78 -0.02 10.08 22.64
N GLU A 79 0.76 9.13 23.18
CA GLU A 79 1.75 9.38 24.25
C GLU A 79 2.83 10.40 23.85
N ARG A 80 3.10 10.56 22.55
CA ARG A 80 4.06 11.52 22.01
C ARG A 80 3.40 12.82 21.52
N GLY A 81 2.08 12.91 21.62
CA GLY A 81 1.32 14.07 21.09
C GLY A 81 1.39 14.20 19.56
N LEU A 82 1.62 13.09 18.83
CA LEU A 82 1.79 13.06 17.39
C LEU A 82 0.42 12.96 16.69
N GLN A 83 0.00 14.04 16.07
CA GLN A 83 -1.26 14.10 15.31
C GLN A 83 -1.01 13.81 13.84
N VAL A 84 -1.54 12.69 13.35
CA VAL A 84 -1.33 12.24 11.97
C VAL A 84 -2.25 13.01 11.01
N ASP A 85 -1.65 13.64 10.02
CA ASP A 85 -2.35 14.35 8.93
C ASP A 85 -2.40 13.50 7.65
N TRP A 86 -1.37 12.69 7.42
CA TRP A 86 -1.28 11.77 6.29
C TRP A 86 -1.10 10.33 6.77
N LEU A 87 -1.97 9.45 6.32
CA LEU A 87 -1.85 8.00 6.55
C LEU A 87 -1.52 7.29 5.25
N ILE A 88 -0.36 6.62 5.20
CA ILE A 88 0.04 5.78 4.08
C ILE A 88 -0.04 4.31 4.51
N ASN A 89 -1.16 3.67 4.20
CA ASN A 89 -1.36 2.24 4.36
C ASN A 89 -0.68 1.50 3.22
N ASN A 90 0.61 1.19 3.39
CA ASN A 90 1.43 0.56 2.36
C ASN A 90 1.90 -0.85 2.75
N ALA A 91 1.98 -1.19 4.03
CA ALA A 91 2.41 -2.51 4.46
C ALA A 91 1.63 -3.62 3.75
N GLY A 92 2.36 -4.61 3.25
CA GLY A 92 1.75 -5.75 2.57
C GLY A 92 2.78 -6.67 1.95
N TYR A 93 2.35 -7.90 1.68
CA TYR A 93 3.14 -8.97 1.06
C TYR A 93 2.21 -9.90 0.28
N GLY A 94 2.76 -10.89 -0.40
CA GLY A 94 2.01 -11.95 -1.06
C GLY A 94 2.27 -13.29 -0.38
N VAL A 95 1.28 -14.15 -0.36
CA VAL A 95 1.41 -15.55 0.04
C VAL A 95 1.32 -16.39 -1.23
N PRO A 96 2.45 -16.96 -1.71
CA PRO A 96 2.45 -17.81 -2.88
C PRO A 96 1.93 -19.22 -2.55
N GLY A 97 1.58 -19.98 -3.58
CA GLY A 97 1.10 -21.35 -3.47
C GLY A 97 -0.44 -21.44 -3.52
N ARG A 98 -0.92 -22.69 -3.55
CA ARG A 98 -2.37 -22.96 -3.50
C ARG A 98 -2.92 -22.56 -2.14
N PHE A 99 -4.21 -22.25 -2.11
CA PHE A 99 -4.86 -21.79 -0.88
C PHE A 99 -4.77 -22.80 0.27
N ASP A 100 -4.82 -24.08 -0.05
CA ASP A 100 -4.80 -25.22 0.87
C ASP A 100 -3.38 -25.73 1.22
N GLU A 101 -2.32 -25.14 0.65
CA GLU A 101 -0.92 -25.54 0.90
C GLU A 101 -0.29 -24.78 2.07
N ASN A 102 -0.87 -23.66 2.47
CA ASN A 102 -0.39 -22.90 3.62
C ASN A 102 -1.31 -23.10 4.82
N ASP A 103 -0.73 -23.15 6.01
CA ASP A 103 -1.46 -23.23 7.26
C ASP A 103 -2.32 -21.96 7.51
N TRP A 104 -3.44 -22.14 8.19
CA TRP A 104 -4.37 -21.03 8.47
C TRP A 104 -3.73 -19.79 9.11
N PRO A 105 -2.80 -19.89 10.09
CA PRO A 105 -2.12 -18.72 10.65
C PRO A 105 -1.48 -17.80 9.59
N VAL A 106 -0.90 -18.37 8.52
CA VAL A 106 -0.31 -17.59 7.42
C VAL A 106 -1.36 -16.73 6.73
N HIS A 107 -2.53 -17.30 6.47
CA HIS A 107 -3.66 -16.58 5.88
C HIS A 107 -4.26 -15.55 6.84
N ALA A 108 -4.36 -15.88 8.13
CA ALA A 108 -4.87 -14.97 9.15
C ALA A 108 -3.98 -13.73 9.27
N ASP A 109 -2.66 -13.91 9.31
CA ASP A 109 -1.68 -12.81 9.36
C ASP A 109 -1.73 -11.97 8.09
N PHE A 110 -1.85 -12.61 6.93
CA PHE A 110 -2.04 -11.91 5.66
C PHE A 110 -3.29 -11.00 5.69
N LEU A 111 -4.43 -11.54 6.12
CA LEU A 111 -5.69 -10.78 6.23
C LEU A 111 -5.56 -9.65 7.26
N ARG A 112 -4.87 -9.89 8.37
CA ARG A 112 -4.63 -8.87 9.39
C ARG A 112 -3.82 -7.71 8.82
N VAL A 113 -2.70 -7.98 8.15
CA VAL A 113 -1.82 -6.94 7.60
C VAL A 113 -2.46 -6.18 6.44
N LEU A 114 -3.16 -6.87 5.51
CA LEU A 114 -3.64 -6.24 4.27
C LEU A 114 -5.08 -5.72 4.34
N ILE A 115 -5.87 -6.14 5.33
CA ILE A 115 -7.28 -5.75 5.47
C ILE A 115 -7.53 -5.11 6.84
N THR A 116 -7.32 -5.85 7.93
CA THR A 116 -7.74 -5.41 9.26
C THR A 116 -6.95 -4.19 9.72
N ALA A 117 -5.60 -4.25 9.67
CA ALA A 117 -4.75 -3.17 10.15
C ALA A 117 -4.96 -1.84 9.41
N PRO A 118 -4.96 -1.77 8.06
CA PRO A 118 -5.22 -0.52 7.35
C PRO A 118 -6.64 0.02 7.59
N THR A 119 -7.63 -0.87 7.77
CA THR A 119 -9.01 -0.46 8.09
C THR A 119 -9.09 0.15 9.48
N GLU A 120 -8.46 -0.49 10.48
CA GLU A 120 -8.44 -0.02 11.86
C GLU A 120 -7.63 1.28 12.01
N LEU A 121 -6.48 1.42 11.34
CA LEU A 121 -5.71 2.67 11.31
C LEU A 121 -6.56 3.82 10.75
N ALA A 122 -7.23 3.61 9.64
CA ALA A 122 -8.12 4.61 9.07
C ALA A 122 -9.24 4.99 10.06
N TRP A 123 -9.89 4.01 10.69
CA TRP A 123 -10.95 4.23 11.68
C TRP A 123 -10.47 5.04 12.89
N ARG A 124 -9.30 4.73 13.44
CA ARG A 124 -8.74 5.42 14.60
C ARG A 124 -8.30 6.85 14.32
N LEU A 125 -7.78 7.12 13.11
CA LEU A 125 -7.15 8.40 12.78
C LEU A 125 -8.10 9.40 12.10
N ILE A 126 -9.13 8.92 11.39
CA ILE A 126 -9.98 9.78 10.56
C ILE A 126 -10.80 10.79 11.36
N GLY A 127 -11.18 10.44 12.61
CA GLY A 127 -11.92 11.35 13.51
C GLY A 127 -11.13 12.63 13.80
N GLY A 128 -9.85 12.52 14.12
CA GLY A 128 -8.97 13.66 14.34
C GLY A 128 -8.74 14.49 13.06
N MET A 129 -8.58 13.83 11.92
CA MET A 129 -8.47 14.51 10.62
C MET A 129 -9.72 15.34 10.30
N ARG A 130 -10.92 14.78 10.53
CA ARG A 130 -12.20 15.52 10.36
C ARG A 130 -12.29 16.74 11.25
N GLN A 131 -11.92 16.61 12.53
CA GLN A 131 -11.97 17.71 13.50
C GLN A 131 -11.08 18.90 13.08
N ARG A 132 -9.94 18.59 12.43
CA ARG A 132 -9.01 19.59 11.91
C ARG A 132 -9.42 20.12 10.51
N GLY A 133 -10.40 19.51 9.85
CA GLY A 133 -10.79 19.84 8.47
C GLY A 133 -9.69 19.51 7.44
N TYR A 134 -8.73 18.66 7.80
CA TYR A 134 -7.61 18.28 6.94
C TYR A 134 -7.14 16.85 7.23
N GLY A 135 -7.02 16.05 6.19
CA GLY A 135 -6.44 14.70 6.25
C GLY A 135 -6.23 14.10 4.86
N ARG A 136 -5.23 13.25 4.73
CA ARG A 136 -4.94 12.47 3.51
C ARG A 136 -4.72 11.02 3.86
N ILE A 137 -5.45 10.13 3.21
CA ILE A 137 -5.28 8.68 3.38
C ILE A 137 -4.98 8.08 2.03
N ILE A 138 -3.81 7.46 1.89
CA ILE A 138 -3.45 6.66 0.70
C ILE A 138 -3.40 5.19 1.10
N ASN A 139 -4.31 4.41 0.55
CA ASN A 139 -4.30 2.96 0.68
C ASN A 139 -3.62 2.34 -0.54
N VAL A 140 -2.45 1.74 -0.37
CA VAL A 140 -1.72 1.09 -1.47
C VAL A 140 -2.41 -0.23 -1.81
N ALA A 141 -3.31 -0.15 -2.78
CA ALA A 141 -3.99 -1.28 -3.38
C ALA A 141 -3.11 -1.95 -4.45
N SER A 142 -3.65 -2.30 -5.61
CA SER A 142 -2.94 -2.85 -6.77
C SER A 142 -3.85 -2.85 -8.00
N LEU A 143 -3.25 -2.87 -9.19
CA LEU A 143 -3.95 -3.23 -10.42
C LEU A 143 -4.65 -4.59 -10.31
N ALA A 144 -4.08 -5.53 -9.52
CA ALA A 144 -4.67 -6.84 -9.25
C ALA A 144 -6.08 -6.77 -8.66
N GLY A 145 -6.45 -5.70 -7.95
CA GLY A 145 -7.81 -5.50 -7.45
C GLY A 145 -8.84 -5.09 -8.52
N HIS A 146 -8.40 -4.81 -9.74
CA HIS A 146 -9.25 -4.45 -10.87
C HIS A 146 -9.39 -5.56 -11.93
N VAL A 147 -8.59 -6.61 -11.82
CA VAL A 147 -8.57 -7.74 -12.75
C VAL A 147 -9.02 -9.01 -12.05
N PRO A 148 -9.42 -10.06 -12.77
CA PRO A 148 -9.81 -11.31 -12.14
C PRO A 148 -8.72 -11.91 -11.28
N GLY A 149 -9.11 -12.64 -10.24
CA GLY A 149 -8.20 -13.39 -9.37
C GLY A 149 -7.34 -14.38 -10.16
N THR A 150 -6.14 -14.64 -9.66
CA THR A 150 -5.18 -15.59 -10.22
C THR A 150 -4.97 -16.76 -9.26
N ALA A 151 -4.81 -17.98 -9.79
CA ALA A 151 -4.42 -19.11 -8.96
C ALA A 151 -3.05 -18.86 -8.32
N GLN A 152 -2.80 -19.47 -7.17
CA GLN A 152 -1.56 -19.35 -6.36
C GLN A 152 -1.34 -17.99 -5.66
N HIS A 153 -2.31 -17.06 -5.79
CA HIS A 153 -2.34 -15.79 -5.07
C HIS A 153 -3.76 -15.44 -4.62
N THR A 154 -4.47 -16.43 -4.07
CA THR A 154 -5.93 -16.40 -3.87
C THR A 154 -6.42 -15.18 -3.10
N LEU A 155 -5.78 -14.82 -1.99
CA LEU A 155 -6.21 -13.70 -1.15
C LEU A 155 -5.72 -12.34 -1.65
N TYR A 156 -4.68 -12.29 -2.48
CA TYR A 156 -4.05 -11.02 -2.84
C TYR A 156 -4.99 -10.11 -3.66
N ALA A 157 -5.53 -10.62 -4.77
CA ALA A 157 -6.47 -9.83 -5.58
C ALA A 157 -7.72 -9.44 -4.79
N ALA A 158 -8.24 -10.34 -3.95
CA ALA A 158 -9.38 -10.08 -3.08
C ALA A 158 -9.10 -8.97 -2.06
N SER A 159 -7.95 -8.99 -1.38
CA SER A 159 -7.56 -7.94 -0.44
C SER A 159 -7.39 -6.58 -1.13
N LYS A 160 -6.84 -6.57 -2.34
CA LYS A 160 -6.65 -5.32 -3.11
C LYS A 160 -7.97 -4.78 -3.66
N ALA A 161 -8.92 -5.64 -4.04
CA ALA A 161 -10.28 -5.24 -4.40
C ALA A 161 -11.05 -4.67 -3.19
N TYR A 162 -10.89 -5.28 -2.00
CA TYR A 162 -11.41 -4.73 -0.75
C TYR A 162 -10.91 -3.30 -0.52
N MET A 163 -9.59 -3.09 -0.58
CA MET A 163 -8.99 -1.77 -0.34
C MET A 163 -9.48 -0.71 -1.33
N ILE A 164 -9.73 -1.09 -2.60
CA ILE A 164 -10.30 -0.17 -3.58
C ILE A 164 -11.72 0.24 -3.18
N LYS A 165 -12.59 -0.70 -2.84
CA LYS A 165 -13.98 -0.41 -2.46
C LYS A 165 -14.07 0.34 -1.14
N PHE A 166 -13.28 -0.06 -0.15
CA PHE A 166 -13.16 0.61 1.13
C PHE A 166 -12.75 2.09 0.95
N SER A 167 -11.71 2.36 0.14
CA SER A 167 -11.25 3.72 -0.12
C SER A 167 -12.30 4.57 -0.83
N GLN A 168 -13.06 3.99 -1.78
CA GLN A 168 -14.14 4.70 -2.47
C GLN A 168 -15.22 5.16 -1.48
N SER A 169 -15.70 4.25 -0.62
CA SER A 169 -16.74 4.58 0.38
C SER A 169 -16.22 5.63 1.36
N LEU A 170 -14.99 5.43 1.87
CA LEU A 170 -14.38 6.35 2.83
C LEU A 170 -14.15 7.75 2.24
N ALA A 171 -13.81 7.84 0.95
CA ALA A 171 -13.68 9.12 0.24
C ALA A 171 -15.03 9.86 0.16
N LEU A 172 -16.09 9.14 -0.24
CA LEU A 172 -17.44 9.72 -0.34
C LEU A 172 -17.96 10.24 1.01
N GLU A 173 -17.64 9.57 2.11
CA GLU A 173 -18.05 9.97 3.45
C GLU A 173 -17.29 11.21 3.97
N ASN A 174 -16.07 11.47 3.47
CA ASN A 174 -15.14 12.38 4.16
C ASN A 174 -14.64 13.56 3.33
N GLN A 175 -14.78 13.54 2.00
CA GLN A 175 -14.26 14.61 1.13
C GLN A 175 -14.84 16.00 1.47
N ALA A 176 -16.12 16.07 1.82
CA ALA A 176 -16.76 17.32 2.24
C ALA A 176 -16.28 17.83 3.61
N LEU A 177 -15.61 16.97 4.38
CA LEU A 177 -15.04 17.27 5.70
C LEU A 177 -13.52 17.53 5.64
N GLY A 178 -12.98 17.79 4.45
CA GLY A 178 -11.57 18.12 4.23
C GLY A 178 -10.62 16.91 4.25
N VAL A 179 -11.14 15.68 4.33
CA VAL A 179 -10.33 14.46 4.31
C VAL A 179 -10.42 13.76 2.96
N GLN A 180 -9.30 13.68 2.25
CA GLN A 180 -9.19 13.01 0.96
C GLN A 180 -8.66 11.58 1.14
N VAL A 181 -9.28 10.63 0.45
CA VAL A 181 -8.88 9.20 0.52
C VAL A 181 -8.66 8.67 -0.89
N CYS A 182 -7.52 8.02 -1.12
CA CYS A 182 -7.18 7.45 -2.42
C CYS A 182 -6.74 5.97 -2.30
N ALA A 183 -7.36 5.08 -3.07
CA ALA A 183 -6.78 3.78 -3.38
C ALA A 183 -5.75 3.96 -4.50
N LEU A 184 -4.48 3.89 -4.17
CA LEU A 184 -3.39 3.87 -5.14
C LEU A 184 -3.23 2.45 -5.67
N CYS A 185 -3.35 2.28 -6.99
CA CYS A 185 -3.33 0.98 -7.64
C CYS A 185 -2.12 0.83 -8.57
N PRO A 186 -0.92 0.52 -8.04
CA PRO A 186 0.25 0.25 -8.87
C PRO A 186 0.08 -1.03 -9.69
N GLY A 187 0.75 -1.05 -10.86
CA GLY A 187 1.09 -2.28 -11.56
C GLY A 187 2.43 -2.85 -11.06
N PHE A 188 3.21 -3.41 -11.98
CA PHE A 188 4.54 -3.92 -11.64
C PHE A 188 5.47 -2.76 -11.25
N THR A 189 5.97 -2.82 -10.03
CA THR A 189 6.83 -1.78 -9.45
C THR A 189 8.16 -2.38 -9.06
N ARG A 190 9.26 -1.75 -9.45
CA ARG A 190 10.62 -2.16 -9.06
C ARG A 190 10.80 -1.94 -7.56
N SER A 191 10.68 -3.02 -6.78
CA SER A 191 10.77 -3.03 -5.32
C SER A 191 11.20 -4.42 -4.81
N GLU A 192 11.51 -4.55 -3.53
CA GLU A 192 11.78 -5.84 -2.89
C GLU A 192 10.55 -6.77 -2.80
N PHE A 193 9.36 -6.28 -3.13
CA PHE A 193 8.12 -7.07 -3.06
C PHE A 193 8.22 -8.39 -3.83
N HIS A 194 8.83 -8.36 -5.01
CA HIS A 194 8.98 -9.55 -5.85
C HIS A 194 10.04 -10.54 -5.32
N ASP A 195 10.97 -10.06 -4.49
CA ASP A 195 11.94 -10.93 -3.80
C ASP A 195 11.26 -11.68 -2.67
N VAL A 196 10.49 -10.95 -1.86
CA VAL A 196 9.74 -11.50 -0.71
C VAL A 196 8.69 -12.53 -1.18
N THR A 197 8.08 -12.33 -2.35
CA THR A 197 7.06 -13.22 -2.91
C THR A 197 7.66 -14.35 -3.77
N GLY A 198 8.99 -14.42 -3.94
CA GLY A 198 9.66 -15.42 -4.80
C GLY A 198 9.36 -15.29 -6.30
N THR A 199 8.72 -14.19 -6.72
CA THR A 199 8.25 -14.04 -8.11
C THR A 199 9.22 -13.30 -9.03
N ARG A 200 10.39 -12.82 -8.51
CA ARG A 200 11.33 -11.97 -9.26
C ARG A 200 11.81 -12.60 -10.58
N ALA A 201 12.20 -13.86 -10.57
CA ALA A 201 12.73 -14.54 -11.77
C ALA A 201 11.72 -14.57 -12.93
N MET A 202 10.43 -14.72 -12.60
CA MET A 202 9.34 -14.70 -13.56
C MET A 202 9.01 -13.27 -14.01
N MET A 203 9.01 -12.34 -13.08
CA MET A 203 8.69 -10.94 -13.36
C MET A 203 9.77 -10.27 -14.23
N ASN A 204 11.03 -10.66 -14.14
CA ASN A 204 12.11 -10.15 -14.99
C ASN A 204 11.93 -10.45 -16.50
N LYS A 205 11.00 -11.35 -16.87
CA LYS A 205 10.65 -11.61 -18.28
C LYS A 205 9.66 -10.62 -18.87
N LEU A 206 9.08 -9.74 -18.05
CA LEU A 206 8.13 -8.75 -18.52
C LEU A 206 8.85 -7.58 -19.22
N PRO A 207 8.27 -7.02 -20.29
CA PRO A 207 8.83 -5.84 -20.95
C PRO A 207 8.99 -4.66 -19.97
N ASP A 208 10.07 -3.89 -20.13
CA ASP A 208 10.37 -2.73 -19.27
C ASP A 208 9.22 -1.70 -19.23
N LEU A 209 8.46 -1.57 -20.30
CA LEU A 209 7.28 -0.69 -20.40
C LEU A 209 6.19 -1.00 -19.34
N MET A 210 6.15 -2.23 -18.82
CA MET A 210 5.20 -2.63 -17.78
C MET A 210 5.67 -2.27 -16.37
N TRP A 211 6.95 -1.83 -16.22
CA TRP A 211 7.54 -1.53 -14.93
C TRP A 211 7.52 -0.02 -14.64
N GLN A 212 7.24 0.30 -13.39
CA GLN A 212 7.38 1.65 -12.86
C GLN A 212 8.40 1.66 -11.72
N SER A 213 9.08 2.81 -11.53
CA SER A 213 9.85 3.03 -10.31
C SER A 213 8.92 3.32 -9.13
N ALA A 214 9.37 3.01 -7.91
CA ALA A 214 8.62 3.34 -6.70
C ALA A 214 8.39 4.86 -6.59
N GLN A 215 9.34 5.67 -7.00
CA GLN A 215 9.25 7.13 -7.01
C GLN A 215 8.14 7.64 -7.93
N ALA A 216 8.03 7.10 -9.16
CA ALA A 216 6.96 7.47 -10.08
C ALA A 216 5.58 7.10 -9.55
N VAL A 217 5.44 5.90 -8.95
CA VAL A 217 4.21 5.43 -8.30
C VAL A 217 3.80 6.37 -7.17
N VAL A 218 4.74 6.74 -6.30
CA VAL A 218 4.50 7.61 -5.16
C VAL A 218 4.10 9.01 -5.60
N GLN A 219 4.78 9.58 -6.59
CA GLN A 219 4.44 10.90 -7.11
C GLN A 219 3.01 10.93 -7.67
N GLU A 220 2.64 9.95 -8.52
CA GLU A 220 1.27 9.83 -9.04
C GLU A 220 0.26 9.69 -7.88
N GLY A 221 0.60 8.95 -6.81
CA GLY A 221 -0.28 8.72 -5.66
C GLY A 221 -0.52 9.97 -4.82
N ILE A 222 0.54 10.75 -4.54
CA ILE A 222 0.43 12.01 -3.81
C ILE A 222 -0.40 13.00 -4.62
N ASP A 223 -0.11 13.15 -5.91
CA ASP A 223 -0.84 14.07 -6.78
C ASP A 223 -2.32 13.67 -6.91
N ALA A 224 -2.61 12.37 -6.94
CA ALA A 224 -3.99 11.87 -7.03
C ALA A 224 -4.81 12.17 -5.76
N VAL A 225 -4.25 11.91 -4.57
CA VAL A 225 -4.97 12.20 -3.31
C VAL A 225 -5.18 13.69 -3.13
N GLU A 226 -4.23 14.53 -3.54
CA GLU A 226 -4.39 15.99 -3.48
C GLU A 226 -5.45 16.52 -4.45
N ARG A 227 -5.65 15.85 -5.59
CA ARG A 227 -6.77 16.16 -6.50
C ARG A 227 -8.12 15.59 -6.05
N GLY A 228 -8.17 14.86 -4.92
CA GLY A 228 -9.39 14.21 -4.43
C GLY A 228 -9.80 12.97 -5.23
N GLU A 229 -8.88 12.32 -5.96
CA GLU A 229 -9.16 11.09 -6.69
C GLU A 229 -9.31 9.90 -5.72
N ALA A 230 -10.51 9.33 -5.62
CA ALA A 230 -10.75 8.19 -4.73
C ALA A 230 -10.05 6.90 -5.17
N VAL A 231 -9.70 6.77 -6.46
CA VAL A 231 -8.98 5.61 -7.03
C VAL A 231 -8.06 6.06 -8.14
N HIS A 232 -6.78 5.82 -7.99
CA HIS A 232 -5.78 6.12 -9.02
C HIS A 232 -5.00 4.86 -9.44
N VAL A 233 -5.00 4.56 -10.75
CA VAL A 233 -4.17 3.50 -11.33
C VAL A 233 -2.94 4.15 -11.96
N THR A 234 -1.76 3.78 -11.47
CA THR A 234 -0.51 4.37 -11.93
C THR A 234 -0.09 3.84 -13.31
N GLY A 235 0.49 4.72 -14.10
CA GLY A 235 1.00 4.39 -15.43
C GLY A 235 -0.06 4.19 -16.51
N ARG A 236 0.25 4.65 -17.75
CA ARG A 236 -0.70 4.61 -18.88
C ARG A 236 -1.08 3.19 -19.27
N VAL A 237 -0.10 2.27 -19.30
CA VAL A 237 -0.31 0.85 -19.62
C VAL A 237 -1.29 0.20 -18.66
N ASN A 238 -1.12 0.43 -17.36
CA ASN A 238 -1.99 -0.14 -16.34
C ASN A 238 -3.42 0.40 -16.43
N ARG A 239 -3.60 1.68 -16.75
CA ARG A 239 -4.92 2.29 -17.01
C ARG A 239 -5.62 1.64 -18.19
N THR A 240 -4.87 1.36 -19.27
CA THR A 240 -5.40 0.65 -20.44
C THR A 240 -5.82 -0.78 -20.10
N ILE A 241 -4.98 -1.52 -19.35
CA ILE A 241 -5.30 -2.87 -18.87
C ILE A 241 -6.60 -2.85 -18.04
N LYS A 242 -6.70 -1.94 -17.06
CA LYS A 242 -7.93 -1.78 -16.25
C LYS A 242 -9.15 -1.54 -17.15
N ALA A 243 -9.05 -0.62 -18.12
CA ALA A 243 -10.16 -0.28 -19.00
C ALA A 243 -10.61 -1.48 -19.85
N LEU A 244 -9.65 -2.25 -20.40
CA LEU A 244 -9.95 -3.46 -21.17
C LEU A 244 -10.67 -4.51 -20.32
N PHE A 245 -10.17 -4.81 -19.10
CA PHE A 245 -10.83 -5.78 -18.23
C PHE A 245 -12.22 -5.32 -17.77
N LYS A 246 -12.42 -4.01 -17.56
CA LYS A 246 -13.74 -3.46 -17.18
C LYS A 246 -14.81 -3.66 -18.27
N LEU A 247 -14.41 -3.66 -19.55
CA LEU A 247 -15.32 -3.84 -20.70
C LEU A 247 -15.47 -5.31 -21.12
N MET A 248 -14.64 -6.19 -20.58
CA MET A 248 -14.60 -7.60 -20.96
C MET A 248 -15.67 -8.39 -20.20
N PRO A 249 -16.43 -9.29 -20.84
CA PRO A 249 -17.32 -10.22 -20.15
C PRO A 249 -16.54 -11.09 -19.14
N ASP A 250 -17.08 -11.28 -17.95
CA ASP A 250 -16.42 -12.00 -16.83
C ASP A 250 -15.91 -13.39 -17.24
N ARG A 251 -16.68 -14.14 -18.04
CA ARG A 251 -16.28 -15.47 -18.53
C ARG A 251 -15.01 -15.42 -19.36
N LEU A 252 -14.83 -14.39 -20.18
CA LEU A 252 -13.64 -14.22 -21.00
C LEU A 252 -12.44 -13.79 -20.14
N ALA A 253 -12.66 -12.84 -19.24
CA ALA A 253 -11.66 -12.36 -18.30
C ALA A 253 -11.10 -13.50 -17.43
N LEU A 254 -11.99 -14.36 -16.88
CA LEU A 254 -11.59 -15.55 -16.11
C LEU A 254 -10.83 -16.57 -16.95
N LYS A 255 -11.23 -16.81 -18.22
CA LYS A 255 -10.48 -17.71 -19.12
C LYS A 255 -9.07 -17.21 -19.40
N MET A 256 -8.88 -15.90 -19.54
CA MET A 256 -7.56 -15.28 -19.72
C MET A 256 -6.70 -15.45 -18.46
N SER A 257 -7.25 -15.16 -17.28
CA SER A 257 -6.57 -15.37 -16.00
C SER A 257 -6.19 -16.84 -15.77
N ALA A 258 -7.07 -17.78 -16.08
CA ALA A 258 -6.80 -19.20 -16.00
C ALA A 258 -5.65 -19.66 -16.91
N ARG A 259 -5.56 -19.11 -18.14
CA ARG A 259 -4.44 -19.39 -19.06
C ARG A 259 -3.11 -18.86 -18.52
N GLN A 260 -3.13 -17.68 -17.92
CA GLN A 260 -1.95 -17.09 -17.29
C GLN A 260 -1.50 -17.93 -16.08
N SER A 261 -2.45 -18.35 -15.23
CA SER A 261 -2.17 -19.19 -14.07
C SER A 261 -1.55 -20.55 -14.43
N LYS A 262 -1.89 -21.13 -15.60
CA LYS A 262 -1.27 -22.38 -16.09
C LYS A 262 0.21 -22.19 -16.43
N ARG A 263 0.61 -21.03 -16.92
CA ARG A 263 2.03 -20.70 -17.19
C ARG A 263 2.85 -20.62 -15.90
N TYR A 264 2.25 -20.22 -14.80
CA TYR A 264 2.89 -20.23 -13.48
C TYR A 264 3.17 -21.64 -12.99
N ARG A 265 2.21 -22.59 -13.15
CA ARG A 265 2.38 -24.00 -12.73
C ARG A 265 3.44 -24.77 -13.52
N ALA A 266 3.54 -24.53 -14.82
CA ALA A 266 4.48 -25.25 -15.68
C ALA A 266 5.96 -24.94 -15.39
N GLN A 267 6.24 -23.87 -14.63
CA GLN A 267 7.60 -23.49 -14.25
C GLN A 267 8.01 -24.03 -12.88
N ASP A 268 7.07 -24.23 -11.94
CA ASP A 268 7.34 -24.85 -10.63
C ASP A 268 7.59 -26.34 -10.73
N SER A 269 7.08 -27.01 -11.79
CA SER A 269 7.32 -28.46 -12.03
C SER A 269 8.62 -28.76 -12.77
N SER A 270 9.44 -27.74 -13.09
CA SER A 270 10.73 -27.89 -13.80
C SER A 270 11.93 -27.50 -12.95
N THR A 271 11.74 -27.29 -11.64
CA THR A 271 12.77 -27.14 -10.62
C THR A 271 12.67 -28.26 -9.60
#